data_34c36676d8be25eacfd370da5924400f
#
_entry.id   34c36676d8be25eacfd370da5924400f
#
_cell.length_a   1.000
_cell.length_b   1.000
_cell.length_c   1.000
_cell.angle_alpha   90.00
_cell.angle_beta   90.00
_cell.angle_gamma   90.00
#
_symmetry.space_group_name_H-M   'P 1'
#
loop_
_entity.id
_entity.type
_entity.pdbx_description
1 polymer ?
#
loop_
_entity_poly.entity_id
_entity_poly.type
_entity_poly.pdbx_seq_one_letter_code
_entity_poly.pdbx_strand_id
1 'polypeptide(L)'
;GNYRILTSNRLPNGNMFANEYHFEIQPGETKEIELVLREADLEDMLENISMPEFMLKTEDGTEVKASDLTADGKHILMFLEEEKEPTEHILNEMMEQEEAFAGYAEQIIFVVRSKEALETLTLSKALAKLKNIQIYYDDFSEIINTLGRRMYVDPDKLPLIIVTNGTLNGIYATSGYNVGTGDMLLRLM
;
A
#
# COMPACT_ATOMS: atom_id res chain seq x y z
N GLY A 1 34.54 4.86 -10.29
CA GLY A 1 33.21 4.32 -10.70
C GLY A 1 32.10 5.29 -10.38
N ASN A 2 30.94 5.10 -11.02
CA ASN A 2 29.75 5.90 -10.81
C ASN A 2 28.92 5.27 -9.70
N TYR A 3 28.48 6.09 -8.76
CA TYR A 3 27.73 5.69 -7.60
C TYR A 3 26.46 6.52 -7.46
N ARG A 4 25.46 5.94 -6.81
CA ARG A 4 24.21 6.57 -6.44
C ARG A 4 23.96 6.37 -4.95
N ILE A 5 23.66 7.45 -4.24
CA ILE A 5 23.15 7.40 -2.88
C ILE A 5 21.69 7.83 -2.91
N LEU A 6 20.81 6.99 -2.40
CA LEU A 6 19.42 7.31 -2.18
C LEU A 6 19.20 7.48 -0.68
N THR A 7 18.69 8.62 -0.26
CA THR A 7 18.33 8.89 1.13
C THR A 7 16.84 9.12 1.22
N SER A 8 16.18 8.50 2.18
CA SER A 8 14.77 8.74 2.44
C SER A 8 14.47 8.64 3.93
N ASN A 9 13.54 9.47 4.39
CA ASN A 9 12.99 9.42 5.73
C ASN A 9 11.51 9.79 5.65
N ARG A 10 10.63 8.94 6.18
CA ARG A 10 9.18 9.18 6.24
C ARG A 10 8.83 9.75 7.61
N LEU A 11 8.11 10.85 7.62
CA LEU A 11 7.57 11.46 8.82
C LEU A 11 6.27 10.76 9.25
N PRO A 12 5.88 10.90 10.55
CA PRO A 12 4.62 10.34 11.04
C PRO A 12 3.37 10.85 10.32
N ASN A 13 3.40 12.05 9.75
CA ASN A 13 2.30 12.64 8.97
C ASN A 13 2.23 12.13 7.52
N GLY A 14 3.05 11.13 7.16
CA GLY A 14 3.13 10.58 5.82
C GLY A 14 4.01 11.35 4.85
N ASN A 15 4.48 12.54 5.19
CA ASN A 15 5.43 13.28 4.36
C ASN A 15 6.75 12.52 4.28
N MET A 16 7.41 12.59 3.15
CA MET A 16 8.70 11.96 2.92
C MET A 16 9.75 13.02 2.61
N PHE A 17 10.90 12.91 3.27
CA PHE A 17 12.10 13.60 2.86
C PHE A 17 12.94 12.63 2.04
N ALA A 18 13.28 12.98 0.83
CA ALA A 18 14.09 12.15 -0.04
C ALA A 18 15.07 13.00 -0.83
N ASN A 19 16.17 12.41 -1.20
CA ASN A 19 17.06 12.96 -2.19
C ASN A 19 17.89 11.83 -2.84
N GLU A 20 18.30 12.08 -4.06
CA GLU A 20 19.14 11.19 -4.85
C GLU A 20 20.40 11.93 -5.27
N TYR A 21 21.57 11.31 -5.01
CA TYR A 21 22.87 11.87 -5.34
C TYR A 21 23.61 10.94 -6.29
N HIS A 22 24.02 11.48 -7.41
CA HIS A 22 24.89 10.81 -8.37
C HIS A 22 26.29 11.39 -8.28
N PHE A 23 27.30 10.55 -8.18
CA PHE A 23 28.69 10.98 -8.14
C PHE A 23 29.63 9.94 -8.73
N GLU A 24 30.76 10.42 -9.18
CA GLU A 24 31.88 9.59 -9.61
C GLU A 24 32.99 9.65 -8.57
N ILE A 25 33.64 8.52 -8.29
CA ILE A 25 34.82 8.40 -7.44
C ILE A 25 35.88 7.51 -8.11
N GLN A 26 37.12 7.92 -8.07
CA GLN A 26 38.26 7.20 -8.63
C GLN A 26 38.89 6.29 -7.56
N PRO A 27 39.63 5.23 -7.95
CA PRO A 27 40.36 4.41 -7.00
C PRO A 27 41.32 5.24 -6.14
N GLY A 28 41.18 5.12 -4.80
CA GLY A 28 41.98 5.85 -3.82
C GLY A 28 41.53 7.28 -3.53
N GLU A 29 40.47 7.76 -4.19
CA GLU A 29 39.85 9.05 -3.91
C GLU A 29 38.90 8.95 -2.68
N THR A 30 38.87 10.01 -1.87
CA THR A 30 37.87 10.21 -0.82
C THR A 30 37.03 11.41 -1.22
N LYS A 31 35.69 11.25 -1.19
CA LYS A 31 34.76 12.29 -1.53
C LYS A 31 33.80 12.53 -0.37
N GLU A 32 33.73 13.77 0.10
CA GLU A 32 32.73 14.19 1.06
C GLU A 32 31.51 14.70 0.31
N ILE A 33 30.32 14.24 0.72
CA ILE A 33 29.05 14.61 0.13
C ILE A 33 28.13 15.10 1.24
N GLU A 34 27.66 16.33 1.11
CA GLU A 34 26.62 16.87 1.99
C GLU A 34 25.26 16.37 1.51
N LEU A 35 24.58 15.62 2.37
CA LEU A 35 23.24 15.07 2.08
C LEU A 35 22.18 16.02 2.62
N VAL A 36 21.59 16.81 1.74
CA VAL A 36 20.48 17.69 2.06
C VAL A 36 19.16 16.97 1.73
N LEU A 37 18.38 16.64 2.74
CA LEU A 37 17.05 16.08 2.56
C LEU A 37 16.09 17.19 2.14
N ARG A 38 15.33 16.93 1.07
CA ARG A 38 14.22 17.77 0.64
C ARG A 38 12.91 17.09 0.98
N GLU A 39 11.92 17.87 1.36
CA GLU A 39 10.56 17.35 1.41
C GLU A 39 10.15 16.96 -0.01
N ALA A 40 9.78 15.70 -0.18
CA ALA A 40 9.31 15.20 -1.46
C ALA A 40 7.82 15.51 -1.57
N ASP A 41 7.40 16.06 -2.70
CA ASP A 41 5.99 16.21 -3.01
C ASP A 41 5.36 14.83 -3.22
N LEU A 42 4.05 14.74 -3.01
CA LEU A 42 3.32 13.49 -3.18
C LEU A 42 3.56 12.90 -4.58
N GLU A 43 3.58 13.74 -5.60
CA GLU A 43 3.84 13.36 -6.99
C GLU A 43 5.21 12.71 -7.19
N ASP A 44 6.23 13.14 -6.43
CA ASP A 44 7.59 12.57 -6.48
C ASP A 44 7.64 11.14 -5.89
N MET A 45 6.63 10.77 -5.10
CA MET A 45 6.52 9.46 -4.48
C MET A 45 5.69 8.48 -5.30
N LEU A 46 5.00 8.97 -6.33
CA LEU A 46 4.16 8.12 -7.17
C LEU A 46 5.01 7.34 -8.16
N GLU A 47 4.65 6.09 -8.30
CA GLU A 47 5.23 5.18 -9.27
C GLU A 47 4.18 4.86 -10.34
N ASN A 48 4.59 4.22 -11.42
CA ASN A 48 3.71 3.67 -12.43
C ASN A 48 4.20 2.26 -12.73
N ILE A 49 3.78 1.33 -11.89
CA ILE A 49 4.22 -0.05 -11.96
C ILE A 49 3.08 -0.91 -12.45
N SER A 50 3.24 -1.51 -13.63
CA SER A 50 2.31 -2.49 -14.15
C SER A 50 2.32 -3.73 -13.26
N MET A 51 1.18 -4.03 -12.65
CA MET A 51 0.97 -5.24 -11.86
C MET A 51 0.59 -6.42 -12.78
N PRO A 52 0.97 -7.65 -12.43
CA PRO A 52 0.47 -8.83 -13.11
C PRO A 52 -1.02 -9.01 -12.83
N GLU A 53 -1.70 -9.70 -13.74
CA GLU A 53 -3.08 -10.17 -13.49
C GLU A 53 -3.09 -11.22 -12.37
N PHE A 54 -4.08 -11.13 -11.50
CA PHE A 54 -4.39 -12.13 -10.50
C PHE A 54 -5.90 -12.25 -10.29
N MET A 55 -6.32 -13.34 -9.68
CA MET A 55 -7.73 -13.62 -9.43
C MET A 55 -8.02 -13.52 -7.94
N LEU A 56 -9.16 -12.94 -7.61
CA LEU A 56 -9.73 -12.93 -6.27
C LEU A 56 -11.10 -13.61 -6.30
N LYS A 57 -11.62 -14.01 -5.15
CA LYS A 57 -12.92 -14.67 -5.04
C LYS A 57 -13.90 -13.79 -4.28
N THR A 58 -15.12 -13.74 -4.78
CA THR A 58 -16.25 -13.20 -4.04
C THR A 58 -16.68 -14.17 -2.94
N GLU A 59 -17.63 -13.75 -2.10
CA GLU A 59 -18.15 -14.56 -0.99
C GLU A 59 -18.78 -15.90 -1.44
N ASP A 60 -19.38 -15.95 -2.62
CA ASP A 60 -19.96 -17.16 -3.22
C ASP A 60 -18.94 -18.02 -3.97
N GLY A 61 -17.67 -17.62 -4.01
CA GLY A 61 -16.57 -18.31 -4.65
C GLY A 61 -16.39 -17.99 -6.13
N THR A 62 -17.14 -17.02 -6.67
CA THR A 62 -16.96 -16.56 -8.05
C THR A 62 -15.59 -15.87 -8.20
N GLU A 63 -14.84 -16.25 -9.23
CA GLU A 63 -13.54 -15.62 -9.52
C GLU A 63 -13.72 -14.30 -10.27
N VAL A 64 -13.00 -13.28 -9.81
CA VAL A 64 -12.97 -11.93 -10.40
C VAL A 64 -11.53 -11.53 -10.68
N LYS A 65 -11.29 -10.95 -11.84
CA LYS A 65 -9.95 -10.47 -12.23
C LYS A 65 -9.62 -9.16 -11.52
N ALA A 66 -8.38 -9.03 -11.09
CA ALA A 66 -7.90 -7.77 -10.53
C ALA A 66 -7.98 -6.61 -11.52
N SER A 67 -7.80 -6.89 -12.82
CA SER A 67 -8.00 -5.90 -13.88
C SER A 67 -9.41 -5.32 -13.93
N ASP A 68 -10.43 -6.13 -13.65
CA ASP A 68 -11.82 -5.68 -13.63
C ASP A 68 -12.11 -4.83 -12.39
N LEU A 69 -11.49 -5.17 -11.25
CA LEU A 69 -11.65 -4.46 -10.00
C LEU A 69 -10.97 -3.08 -9.98
N THR A 70 -9.92 -2.92 -10.78
CA THR A 70 -9.12 -1.69 -10.81
C THR A 70 -9.28 -0.91 -12.13
N ALA A 71 -10.33 -1.23 -12.93
CA ALA A 71 -10.50 -0.68 -14.26
C ALA A 71 -10.67 0.84 -14.29
N ASP A 72 -11.46 1.36 -13.36
CA ASP A 72 -11.90 2.75 -13.37
C ASP A 72 -11.35 3.55 -12.19
N GLY A 73 -10.39 4.44 -12.45
CA GLY A 73 -9.91 5.39 -11.45
C GLY A 73 -8.93 4.79 -10.43
N LYS A 74 -8.93 5.38 -9.25
CA LYS A 74 -8.05 4.96 -8.15
C LYS A 74 -8.74 3.95 -7.25
N HIS A 75 -7.97 2.95 -6.80
CA HIS A 75 -8.42 1.96 -5.83
C HIS A 75 -7.34 1.70 -4.79
N ILE A 76 -7.77 1.34 -3.58
CA ILE A 76 -6.89 0.88 -2.51
C ILE A 76 -7.11 -0.62 -2.34
N LEU A 77 -6.10 -1.43 -2.67
CA LEU A 77 -6.09 -2.86 -2.39
C LEU A 77 -5.34 -3.11 -1.08
N MET A 78 -5.97 -3.79 -0.14
CA MET A 78 -5.40 -4.09 1.16
C MET A 78 -5.46 -5.60 1.42
N PHE A 79 -4.30 -6.26 1.36
CA PHE A 79 -4.16 -7.67 1.73
C PHE A 79 -3.93 -7.72 3.24
N LEU A 80 -4.96 -8.14 3.96
CA LEU A 80 -5.02 -8.05 5.43
C LEU A 80 -4.71 -9.40 6.07
N GLU A 81 -3.81 -9.40 7.02
CA GLU A 81 -3.62 -10.54 7.92
C GLU A 81 -4.41 -10.29 9.20
N GLU A 82 -5.38 -11.17 9.46
CA GLU A 82 -6.23 -11.10 10.63
C GLU A 82 -5.43 -11.28 11.93
N GLU A 83 -5.91 -10.67 13.02
CA GLU A 83 -5.33 -10.78 14.36
C GLU A 83 -3.85 -10.37 14.47
N LYS A 84 -3.39 -9.49 13.60
CA LYS A 84 -2.04 -8.94 13.65
C LYS A 84 -2.06 -7.44 13.96
N GLU A 85 -1.18 -7.05 14.86
CA GLU A 85 -1.04 -5.65 15.30
C GLU A 85 -0.93 -4.65 14.14
N PRO A 86 -0.14 -4.88 13.07
CA PRO A 86 -0.07 -3.93 11.96
C PRO A 86 -1.40 -3.74 11.23
N THR A 87 -2.20 -4.82 11.06
CA THR A 87 -3.54 -4.75 10.47
C THR A 87 -4.50 -3.98 11.38
N GLU A 88 -4.44 -4.24 12.69
CA GLU A 88 -5.27 -3.54 13.67
C GLU A 88 -4.99 -2.04 13.68
N HIS A 89 -3.74 -1.64 13.63
CA HIS A 89 -3.36 -0.23 13.63
C HIS A 89 -3.89 0.52 12.41
N ILE A 90 -3.71 -0.01 11.20
CA ILE A 90 -4.22 0.69 10.01
C ILE A 90 -5.74 0.76 9.98
N LEU A 91 -6.42 -0.30 10.39
CA LEU A 91 -7.89 -0.30 10.46
C LEU A 91 -8.40 0.70 11.52
N ASN A 92 -7.69 0.87 12.63
CA ASN A 92 -8.02 1.87 13.64
C ASN A 92 -7.83 3.30 13.09
N GLU A 93 -6.72 3.59 12.40
CA GLU A 93 -6.53 4.89 11.72
C GLU A 93 -7.65 5.19 10.73
N MET A 94 -8.05 4.20 9.93
CA MET A 94 -9.16 4.36 8.98
C MET A 94 -10.49 4.60 9.70
N MET A 95 -10.77 3.90 10.81
CA MET A 95 -11.98 4.09 11.61
C MET A 95 -12.02 5.44 12.32
N GLU A 96 -10.88 5.98 12.72
CA GLU A 96 -10.78 7.33 13.29
C GLU A 96 -11.10 8.42 12.26
N GLN A 97 -10.92 8.12 10.97
CA GLN A 97 -11.16 8.99 9.83
C GLN A 97 -12.33 8.49 8.96
N GLU A 98 -13.31 7.81 9.57
CA GLU A 98 -14.40 7.12 8.86
C GLU A 98 -15.16 8.03 7.86
N GLU A 99 -15.40 9.29 8.24
CA GLU A 99 -16.11 10.25 7.38
C GLU A 99 -15.32 10.55 6.08
N ALA A 100 -14.00 10.64 6.15
CA ALA A 100 -13.15 10.88 5.00
C ALA A 100 -13.08 9.63 4.11
N PHE A 101 -12.91 8.45 4.68
CA PHE A 101 -12.88 7.19 3.95
C PHE A 101 -14.23 6.80 3.36
N ALA A 102 -15.35 7.23 3.95
CA ALA A 102 -16.69 6.93 3.43
C ALA A 102 -16.90 7.43 2.00
N GLY A 103 -16.22 8.53 1.61
CA GLY A 103 -16.25 9.05 0.25
C GLY A 103 -15.59 8.15 -0.80
N TYR A 104 -14.75 7.22 -0.37
CA TYR A 104 -13.97 6.31 -1.21
C TYR A 104 -14.25 4.83 -0.94
N ALA A 105 -15.29 4.51 -0.17
CA ALA A 105 -15.53 3.15 0.30
C ALA A 105 -15.64 2.12 -0.82
N GLU A 106 -16.30 2.47 -1.93
CA GLU A 106 -16.44 1.58 -3.09
C GLU A 106 -15.12 1.34 -3.85
N GLN A 107 -14.10 2.18 -3.62
CA GLN A 107 -12.76 2.05 -4.19
C GLN A 107 -11.79 1.36 -3.23
N ILE A 108 -12.24 1.00 -2.03
CA ILE A 108 -11.42 0.27 -1.05
C ILE A 108 -11.76 -1.22 -1.15
N ILE A 109 -10.73 -2.02 -1.36
CA ILE A 109 -10.82 -3.47 -1.56
C ILE A 109 -10.02 -4.15 -0.46
N PHE A 110 -10.71 -4.86 0.44
CA PHE A 110 -10.09 -5.73 1.42
C PHE A 110 -9.96 -7.14 0.84
N VAL A 111 -8.78 -7.69 0.89
CA VAL A 111 -8.52 -9.09 0.56
C VAL A 111 -8.15 -9.81 1.85
N VAL A 112 -8.94 -10.81 2.20
CA VAL A 112 -8.78 -11.62 3.41
C VAL A 112 -8.69 -13.10 3.05
N ARG A 113 -8.11 -13.92 3.92
CA ARG A 113 -7.91 -15.34 3.62
C ARG A 113 -9.18 -16.16 3.65
N SER A 114 -10.12 -15.79 4.51
CA SER A 114 -11.36 -16.55 4.68
C SER A 114 -12.50 -15.68 5.22
N LYS A 115 -13.70 -16.23 5.23
CA LYS A 115 -14.87 -15.57 5.86
C LYS A 115 -14.71 -15.43 7.37
N GLU A 116 -14.07 -16.41 8.01
CA GLU A 116 -13.81 -16.41 9.44
C GLU A 116 -12.92 -15.25 9.85
N ALA A 117 -12.04 -14.78 8.96
CA ALA A 117 -11.22 -13.59 9.19
C ALA A 117 -12.06 -12.33 9.45
N LEU A 118 -13.24 -12.23 8.86
CA LEU A 118 -14.15 -11.08 9.05
C LEU A 118 -14.80 -11.07 10.44
N GLU A 119 -14.83 -12.20 11.12
CA GLU A 119 -15.39 -12.33 12.46
C GLU A 119 -14.42 -11.85 13.54
N THR A 120 -13.17 -11.57 13.18
CA THR A 120 -12.21 -10.98 14.11
C THR A 120 -12.68 -9.61 14.59
N LEU A 121 -12.37 -9.29 15.85
CA LEU A 121 -12.92 -8.11 16.51
C LEU A 121 -12.63 -6.81 15.74
N THR A 122 -11.42 -6.66 15.22
CA THR A 122 -10.99 -5.43 14.56
C THR A 122 -11.60 -5.30 13.16
N LEU A 123 -11.58 -6.37 12.36
CA LEU A 123 -12.21 -6.36 11.03
C LEU A 123 -13.72 -6.17 11.13
N SER A 124 -14.40 -6.87 12.05
CA SER A 124 -15.82 -6.69 12.29
C SER A 124 -16.20 -5.25 12.67
N LYS A 125 -15.40 -4.60 13.52
CA LYS A 125 -15.59 -3.18 13.87
C LYS A 125 -15.33 -2.26 12.69
N ALA A 126 -14.26 -2.51 11.92
CA ALA A 126 -13.93 -1.71 10.77
C ALA A 126 -15.04 -1.76 9.72
N LEU A 127 -15.56 -2.94 9.41
CA LEU A 127 -16.66 -3.10 8.43
C LEU A 127 -17.98 -2.50 8.92
N ALA A 128 -18.24 -2.47 10.23
CA ALA A 128 -19.41 -1.81 10.77
C ALA A 128 -19.37 -0.28 10.60
N LYS A 129 -18.17 0.30 10.65
CA LYS A 129 -17.93 1.74 10.47
C LYS A 129 -17.71 2.12 9.02
N LEU A 130 -16.79 1.46 8.35
CA LEU A 130 -16.40 1.70 6.96
C LEU A 130 -17.34 0.91 6.02
N LYS A 131 -18.56 1.40 5.86
CA LYS A 131 -19.59 0.74 5.05
C LYS A 131 -19.23 0.77 3.56
N ASN A 132 -19.73 -0.22 2.82
CA ASN A 132 -19.58 -0.36 1.36
C ASN A 132 -18.16 -0.66 0.86
N ILE A 133 -17.23 -1.03 1.73
CA ILE A 133 -15.94 -1.57 1.31
C ILE A 133 -16.17 -2.91 0.60
N GLN A 134 -15.45 -3.11 -0.50
CA GLN A 134 -15.48 -4.36 -1.24
C GLN A 134 -14.62 -5.42 -0.54
N ILE A 135 -15.12 -6.64 -0.40
CA ILE A 135 -14.41 -7.73 0.27
C ILE A 135 -14.23 -8.88 -0.72
N TYR A 136 -12.99 -9.33 -0.82
CA TYR A 136 -12.61 -10.48 -1.62
C TYR A 136 -11.76 -11.45 -0.81
N TYR A 137 -11.67 -12.68 -1.29
CA TYR A 137 -11.04 -13.79 -0.61
C TYR A 137 -9.96 -14.41 -1.47
N ASP A 138 -8.81 -14.68 -0.86
CA ASP A 138 -7.73 -15.48 -1.43
C ASP A 138 -6.73 -15.84 -0.35
N ASP A 139 -6.02 -16.94 -0.49
CA ASP A 139 -4.84 -17.23 0.36
C ASP A 139 -3.74 -16.18 0.16
N PHE A 140 -3.72 -15.52 -0.95
CA PHE A 140 -2.87 -14.43 -1.43
C PHE A 140 -1.35 -14.57 -1.19
N SER A 141 -0.87 -15.68 -0.65
CA SER A 141 0.57 -15.88 -0.38
C SER A 141 1.43 -15.74 -1.65
N GLU A 142 0.96 -16.26 -2.79
CA GLU A 142 1.65 -16.11 -4.08
C GLU A 142 1.48 -14.70 -4.65
N ILE A 143 0.30 -14.13 -4.48
CA ILE A 143 -0.04 -12.77 -4.97
C ILE A 143 0.86 -11.76 -4.29
N ILE A 144 0.93 -11.75 -2.94
CA ILE A 144 1.73 -10.78 -2.19
C ILE A 144 3.23 -10.91 -2.48
N ASN A 145 3.74 -12.12 -2.65
CA ASN A 145 5.13 -12.33 -3.03
C ASN A 145 5.45 -11.70 -4.40
N THR A 146 4.54 -11.85 -5.35
CA THR A 146 4.70 -11.28 -6.69
C THR A 146 4.56 -9.78 -6.68
N LEU A 147 3.51 -9.26 -6.04
CA LEU A 147 3.23 -7.83 -5.96
C LEU A 147 4.29 -7.11 -5.11
N GLY A 148 4.67 -7.65 -3.95
CA GLY A 148 5.67 -7.03 -3.08
C GLY A 148 7.00 -6.84 -3.79
N ARG A 149 7.47 -7.86 -4.50
CA ARG A 149 8.70 -7.73 -5.31
C ARG A 149 8.56 -6.72 -6.44
N ARG A 150 7.40 -6.69 -7.08
CA ARG A 150 7.13 -5.77 -8.19
C ARG A 150 7.06 -4.32 -7.73
N MET A 151 6.47 -4.08 -6.56
CA MET A 151 6.27 -2.77 -5.95
C MET A 151 7.41 -2.37 -5.00
N TYR A 152 8.51 -3.14 -4.95
CA TYR A 152 9.68 -2.88 -4.10
C TYR A 152 9.36 -2.75 -2.60
N VAL A 153 8.37 -3.48 -2.13
CA VAL A 153 8.01 -3.59 -0.71
C VAL A 153 8.22 -5.01 -0.18
N ASP A 154 8.36 -5.13 1.13
CA ASP A 154 8.63 -6.41 1.79
C ASP A 154 7.35 -7.28 1.81
N PRO A 155 7.29 -8.40 1.07
CA PRO A 155 6.11 -9.25 1.04
C PRO A 155 5.86 -10.02 2.34
N ASP A 156 6.85 -10.11 3.22
CA ASP A 156 6.72 -10.79 4.50
C ASP A 156 6.08 -9.90 5.58
N LYS A 157 5.85 -8.62 5.27
CA LYS A 157 5.21 -7.65 6.16
C LYS A 157 3.80 -7.32 5.69
N LEU A 158 2.81 -7.87 6.36
CA LEU A 158 1.41 -7.51 6.14
C LEU A 158 0.93 -6.43 7.13
N PRO A 159 -0.09 -5.64 6.79
CA PRO A 159 -0.82 -5.67 5.51
C PRO A 159 0.04 -5.18 4.33
N LEU A 160 -0.16 -5.75 3.16
CA LEU A 160 0.31 -5.16 1.92
C LEU A 160 -0.80 -4.23 1.41
N ILE A 161 -0.46 -2.97 1.19
CA ILE A 161 -1.40 -1.95 0.73
C ILE A 161 -0.88 -1.39 -0.59
N ILE A 162 -1.71 -1.40 -1.60
CA ILE A 162 -1.38 -0.87 -2.93
C ILE A 162 -2.47 0.11 -3.35
N VAL A 163 -2.07 1.29 -3.78
CA VAL A 163 -2.96 2.24 -4.46
C VAL A 163 -2.74 2.12 -5.95
N THR A 164 -3.83 1.96 -6.69
CA THR A 164 -3.81 1.89 -8.15
C THR A 164 -4.40 3.16 -8.77
N ASN A 165 -4.07 3.40 -10.04
CA ASN A 165 -4.71 4.41 -10.87
C ASN A 165 -4.97 3.82 -12.25
N GLY A 166 -6.17 3.26 -12.42
CA GLY A 166 -6.55 2.50 -13.60
C GLY A 166 -6.07 1.04 -13.55
N THR A 167 -6.39 0.31 -14.60
CA THR A 167 -6.23 -1.16 -14.71
C THR A 167 -4.80 -1.61 -14.40
N LEU A 168 -4.65 -2.35 -13.29
CA LEU A 168 -3.39 -2.96 -12.87
C LEU A 168 -2.18 -1.99 -12.88
N ASN A 169 -2.42 -0.70 -12.68
CA ASN A 169 -1.36 0.30 -12.58
C ASN A 169 -1.17 0.72 -11.13
N GLY A 170 -0.18 0.14 -10.45
CA GLY A 170 0.18 0.51 -9.09
C GLY A 170 0.94 1.84 -9.05
N ILE A 171 0.44 2.80 -8.29
CA ILE A 171 1.07 4.12 -8.13
C ILE A 171 1.73 4.30 -6.76
N TYR A 172 1.38 3.49 -5.79
CA TYR A 172 1.96 3.53 -4.45
C TYR A 172 1.81 2.15 -3.79
N ALA A 173 2.80 1.75 -3.01
CA ALA A 173 2.69 0.56 -2.18
C ALA A 173 3.40 0.74 -0.84
N THR A 174 2.88 0.07 0.18
CA THR A 174 3.53 -0.06 1.49
C THR A 174 3.22 -1.42 2.10
N SER A 175 4.10 -1.91 2.95
CA SER A 175 3.91 -3.16 3.69
C SER A 175 4.13 -2.98 5.18
N GLY A 176 3.37 -3.71 5.99
CA GLY A 176 3.28 -3.49 7.43
C GLY A 176 2.55 -2.18 7.74
N TYR A 177 2.64 -1.75 9.00
CA TYR A 177 2.05 -0.50 9.46
C TYR A 177 3.13 0.56 9.68
N ASN A 178 2.86 1.76 9.17
CA ASN A 178 3.60 2.97 9.46
C ASN A 178 2.60 4.03 9.94
N VAL A 179 2.93 4.74 11.00
CA VAL A 179 2.10 5.85 11.52
C VAL A 179 1.82 6.85 10.39
N GLY A 180 0.56 7.25 10.22
CA GLY A 180 0.13 8.15 9.16
C GLY A 180 -0.15 7.46 7.81
N THR A 181 -0.22 6.13 7.78
CA THR A 181 -0.60 5.39 6.56
C THR A 181 -2.02 5.78 6.13
N GLY A 182 -2.96 5.93 7.07
CA GLY A 182 -4.32 6.37 6.77
C GLY A 182 -4.36 7.75 6.10
N ASP A 183 -3.63 8.72 6.64
CA ASP A 183 -3.52 10.06 6.04
C ASP A 183 -2.92 10.02 4.64
N MET A 184 -1.90 9.17 4.44
CA MET A 184 -1.28 8.99 3.12
C MET A 184 -2.28 8.42 2.11
N LEU A 185 -3.06 7.41 2.49
CA LEU A 185 -4.07 6.83 1.61
C LEU A 185 -5.11 7.86 1.19
N LEU A 186 -5.62 8.67 2.12
CA LEU A 186 -6.57 9.75 1.81
C LEU A 186 -5.99 10.81 0.86
N ARG A 187 -4.71 11.13 1.00
CA ARG A 187 -4.04 12.08 0.09
C ARG A 187 -3.85 11.53 -1.32
N LEU A 188 -3.80 10.20 -1.44
CA LEU A 188 -3.63 9.52 -2.74
C LEU A 188 -4.95 9.36 -3.49
N MET A 189 -6.07 9.29 -2.77
CA MET A 189 -7.43 9.20 -3.34
C MET A 189 -7.94 10.56 -3.80
#